data_5beb0632293c511fa1f73d13fa4f46cf
#
_entry.id   5beb0632293c511fa1f73d13fa4f46cf
#
_cell.length_a   1.000
_cell.length_b   1.000
_cell.length_c   1.000
_cell.angle_alpha   90.00
_cell.angle_beta   90.00
_cell.angle_gamma   90.00
#
_symmetry.space_group_name_H-M   'P 1'
#
loop_
_entity.id
_entity.type
_entity.pdbx_description
1 polymer ?
#
loop_
_entity_poly.entity_id
_entity_poly.type
_entity_poly.pdbx_seq_one_letter_code
_entity_poly.pdbx_strand_id
1 'polypeptide(L)'
;MELKALLFDVDGTLADTEKDGHRPAFNMAFEAAGLDWNWDESLYGELLAVTGGKERIKYYLEKFNTQFVKPDNFDEFVKGLHASKTEFYKQLMAEGKIPLRPGVERLINEARQKEMRMAIVTTTTPANVTALLTNTLGADSESWFEVVAAGDIVPAKKPAPDIYFWAMEQMNLQPEECMAFEDSSNGIQSSIAANLKTIITINGYTKDDDFSQADLVLDQMGEPGQAFQVLQGEGFGHHYLDLALIAKIHKGFHQ
;
A
#
# COMPACT_ATOMS: atom_id res chain seq x y z
N MET A 1 -19.03 9.11 16.84
CA MET A 1 -18.58 10.41 16.25
C MET A 1 -18.83 10.41 14.76
N GLU A 2 -18.74 11.56 14.09
CA GLU A 2 -18.90 11.66 12.65
C GLU A 2 -17.56 11.35 11.95
N LEU A 3 -17.60 10.66 10.81
CA LEU A 3 -16.44 10.41 9.97
C LEU A 3 -15.96 11.73 9.36
N LYS A 4 -14.68 12.06 9.52
CA LYS A 4 -14.07 13.30 9.03
C LYS A 4 -12.91 13.09 8.09
N ALA A 5 -12.23 11.91 8.15
CA ALA A 5 -11.07 11.66 7.32
C ALA A 5 -10.94 10.20 6.87
N LEU A 6 -10.34 10.03 5.69
CA LEU A 6 -9.92 8.77 5.10
C LEU A 6 -8.39 8.71 5.12
N LEU A 7 -7.82 7.65 5.69
CA LEU A 7 -6.38 7.45 5.84
C LEU A 7 -5.96 6.26 4.95
N PHE A 8 -5.24 6.53 3.88
CA PHE A 8 -4.89 5.52 2.87
C PHE A 8 -3.46 5.04 2.99
N ASP A 9 -3.26 3.73 3.10
CA ASP A 9 -2.00 3.12 2.68
C ASP A 9 -1.83 3.22 1.16
N VAL A 10 -0.64 2.92 0.64
CA VAL A 10 -0.30 3.07 -0.79
C VAL A 10 -0.04 1.73 -1.46
N ASP A 11 1.01 1.02 -1.01
CA ASP A 11 1.49 -0.19 -1.67
C ASP A 11 0.54 -1.36 -1.42
N GLY A 12 -0.14 -1.83 -2.46
CA GLY A 12 -1.17 -2.87 -2.37
C GLY A 12 -2.58 -2.32 -2.08
N THR A 13 -2.71 -1.09 -1.61
CA THR A 13 -3.99 -0.42 -1.33
C THR A 13 -4.42 0.50 -2.46
N LEU A 14 -3.63 1.52 -2.80
CA LEU A 14 -3.94 2.41 -3.94
C LEU A 14 -3.53 1.78 -5.28
N ALA A 15 -2.40 1.08 -5.33
CA ALA A 15 -1.86 0.42 -6.51
C ALA A 15 -1.14 -0.87 -6.14
N ASP A 16 -1.14 -1.86 -7.03
CA ASP A 16 -0.44 -3.14 -6.84
C ASP A 16 1.07 -2.98 -7.11
N THR A 17 1.69 -2.04 -6.40
CA THR A 17 3.08 -1.60 -6.59
C THR A 17 4.09 -2.73 -6.40
N GLU A 18 3.83 -3.70 -5.53
CA GLU A 18 4.72 -4.87 -5.36
C GLU A 18 4.69 -5.77 -6.60
N LYS A 19 3.51 -6.02 -7.16
CA LYS A 19 3.33 -6.87 -8.34
C LYS A 19 3.79 -6.19 -9.63
N ASP A 20 3.29 -4.98 -9.88
CA ASP A 20 3.42 -4.29 -11.17
C ASP A 20 4.62 -3.34 -11.21
N GLY A 21 5.21 -3.01 -10.05
CA GLY A 21 6.32 -2.09 -9.93
C GLY A 21 7.58 -2.71 -9.34
N HIS A 22 7.56 -3.06 -8.06
CA HIS A 22 8.77 -3.46 -7.35
C HIS A 22 9.36 -4.77 -7.88
N ARG A 23 8.56 -5.80 -8.09
CA ARG A 23 9.02 -7.09 -8.62
C ARG A 23 9.61 -6.95 -10.03
N PRO A 24 8.91 -6.35 -11.02
CA PRO A 24 9.49 -6.13 -12.34
C PRO A 24 10.78 -5.32 -12.30
N ALA A 25 10.84 -4.26 -11.48
CA ALA A 25 12.04 -3.44 -11.35
C ALA A 25 13.24 -4.21 -10.78
N PHE A 26 13.03 -5.17 -9.86
CA PHE A 26 14.08 -6.08 -9.42
C PHE A 26 14.60 -6.93 -10.59
N ASN A 27 13.70 -7.56 -11.35
CA ASN A 27 14.08 -8.40 -12.49
C ASN A 27 14.85 -7.60 -13.55
N MET A 28 14.41 -6.38 -13.86
CA MET A 28 15.15 -5.47 -14.77
C MET A 28 16.54 -5.13 -14.23
N ALA A 29 16.69 -4.91 -12.92
CA ALA A 29 17.99 -4.64 -12.29
C ALA A 29 18.92 -5.85 -12.34
N PHE A 30 18.39 -7.06 -12.17
CA PHE A 30 19.16 -8.31 -12.28
C PHE A 30 19.64 -8.53 -13.71
N GLU A 31 18.75 -8.37 -14.69
CA GLU A 31 19.08 -8.46 -16.11
C GLU A 31 20.16 -7.44 -16.52
N ALA A 32 20.00 -6.18 -16.11
CA ALA A 32 20.99 -5.13 -16.36
C ALA A 32 22.36 -5.39 -15.73
N ALA A 33 22.40 -6.14 -14.62
CA ALA A 33 23.63 -6.57 -13.97
C ALA A 33 24.23 -7.88 -14.55
N GLY A 34 23.59 -8.46 -15.59
CA GLY A 34 24.00 -9.72 -16.22
C GLY A 34 23.75 -10.95 -15.34
N LEU A 35 22.82 -10.87 -14.40
CA LEU A 35 22.41 -11.98 -13.55
C LEU A 35 21.24 -12.73 -14.19
N ASP A 36 21.21 -14.04 -14.04
CA ASP A 36 20.14 -14.92 -14.50
C ASP A 36 18.98 -15.06 -13.51
N TRP A 37 18.91 -14.16 -12.52
CA TRP A 37 17.88 -14.18 -11.49
C TRP A 37 16.56 -13.66 -12.04
N ASN A 38 15.49 -14.37 -11.76
CA ASN A 38 14.14 -13.94 -12.08
C ASN A 38 13.20 -14.26 -10.92
N TRP A 39 12.62 -13.23 -10.31
CA TRP A 39 11.62 -13.37 -9.28
C TRP A 39 10.23 -13.38 -9.92
N ASP A 40 9.63 -14.56 -10.02
CA ASP A 40 8.23 -14.69 -10.41
C ASP A 40 7.28 -14.25 -9.27
N GLU A 41 5.97 -14.24 -9.52
CA GLU A 41 4.99 -13.77 -8.52
C GLU A 41 4.99 -14.63 -7.26
N SER A 42 5.16 -15.96 -7.40
CA SER A 42 5.16 -16.89 -6.26
C SER A 42 6.37 -16.69 -5.37
N LEU A 43 7.57 -16.74 -5.97
CA LEU A 43 8.82 -16.51 -5.23
C LEU A 43 8.84 -15.12 -4.59
N TYR A 44 8.39 -14.10 -5.33
CA TYR A 44 8.36 -12.75 -4.79
C TYR A 44 7.43 -12.63 -3.57
N GLY A 45 6.29 -13.32 -3.58
CA GLY A 45 5.40 -13.42 -2.42
C GLY A 45 6.11 -13.97 -1.18
N GLU A 46 6.92 -15.06 -1.33
CA GLU A 46 7.73 -15.59 -0.22
C GLU A 46 8.79 -14.59 0.26
N LEU A 47 9.39 -13.83 -0.67
CA LEU A 47 10.41 -12.83 -0.36
C LEU A 47 9.83 -11.59 0.35
N LEU A 48 8.53 -11.32 0.24
CA LEU A 48 7.84 -10.23 0.95
C LEU A 48 7.82 -10.41 2.47
N ALA A 49 8.07 -11.63 2.98
CA ALA A 49 8.29 -11.87 4.41
C ALA A 49 9.45 -11.05 4.99
N VAL A 50 10.38 -10.57 4.13
CA VAL A 50 11.50 -9.73 4.53
C VAL A 50 11.27 -8.29 4.09
N THR A 51 11.17 -7.40 5.06
CA THR A 51 11.03 -5.96 4.83
C THR A 51 12.36 -5.34 4.39
N GLY A 52 12.31 -4.54 3.32
CA GLY A 52 13.47 -3.86 2.77
C GLY A 52 14.08 -4.57 1.56
N GLY A 53 14.32 -3.81 0.47
CA GLY A 53 14.76 -4.37 -0.80
C GLY A 53 16.17 -4.96 -0.77
N LYS A 54 17.09 -4.36 0.00
CA LYS A 54 18.46 -4.88 0.17
C LYS A 54 18.46 -6.16 1.00
N GLU A 55 17.67 -6.19 2.06
CA GLU A 55 17.47 -7.33 2.94
C GLU A 55 16.82 -8.48 2.18
N ARG A 56 15.87 -8.19 1.30
CA ARG A 56 15.21 -9.14 0.42
C ARG A 56 16.18 -9.80 -0.58
N ILE A 57 17.10 -9.03 -1.18
CA ILE A 57 18.18 -9.59 -2.02
C ILE A 57 19.07 -10.54 -1.22
N LYS A 58 19.49 -10.14 -0.02
CA LYS A 58 20.32 -10.99 0.85
C LYS A 58 19.60 -12.28 1.23
N TYR A 59 18.33 -12.18 1.62
CA TYR A 59 17.49 -13.32 1.96
C TYR A 59 17.29 -14.27 0.78
N TYR A 60 17.05 -13.75 -0.43
CA TYR A 60 17.00 -14.56 -1.65
C TYR A 60 18.26 -15.40 -1.85
N LEU A 61 19.43 -14.79 -1.69
CA LEU A 61 20.72 -15.51 -1.83
C LEU A 61 20.95 -16.54 -0.73
N GLU A 62 20.42 -16.31 0.46
CA GLU A 62 20.56 -17.25 1.59
C GLU A 62 19.62 -18.45 1.52
N LYS A 63 18.44 -18.28 0.93
CA LYS A 63 17.39 -19.30 0.94
C LYS A 63 17.15 -19.97 -0.41
N PHE A 64 17.24 -19.22 -1.49
CA PHE A 64 16.81 -19.68 -2.82
C PHE A 64 17.96 -19.80 -3.83
N ASN A 65 19.02 -19.03 -3.69
CA ASN A 65 20.17 -19.05 -4.58
C ASN A 65 21.48 -19.22 -3.81
N THR A 66 21.57 -20.31 -3.05
CA THR A 66 22.69 -20.61 -2.15
C THR A 66 24.02 -20.91 -2.87
N GLN A 67 23.97 -21.15 -4.18
CA GLN A 67 25.17 -21.44 -5.00
C GLN A 67 25.82 -20.17 -5.53
N PHE A 68 25.20 -19.00 -5.36
CA PHE A 68 25.78 -17.75 -5.83
C PHE A 68 27.06 -17.41 -5.08
N VAL A 69 28.12 -17.19 -5.85
CA VAL A 69 29.43 -16.79 -5.28
C VAL A 69 29.39 -15.28 -5.01
N LYS A 70 29.31 -14.92 -3.74
CA LYS A 70 29.29 -13.52 -3.32
C LYS A 70 30.62 -12.85 -3.67
N PRO A 71 30.61 -11.65 -4.32
CA PRO A 71 31.83 -10.88 -4.57
C PRO A 71 32.42 -10.33 -3.26
N ASP A 72 33.71 -9.98 -3.27
CA ASP A 72 34.41 -9.46 -2.09
C ASP A 72 33.73 -8.19 -1.51
N ASN A 73 33.18 -7.35 -2.38
CA ASN A 73 32.44 -6.12 -2.03
C ASN A 73 30.92 -6.34 -1.98
N PHE A 74 30.47 -7.43 -1.37
CA PHE A 74 29.08 -7.89 -1.41
C PHE A 74 28.04 -6.83 -0.99
N ASP A 75 28.31 -6.04 0.04
CA ASP A 75 27.37 -5.00 0.47
C ASP A 75 27.23 -3.88 -0.57
N GLU A 76 28.31 -3.50 -1.24
CA GLU A 76 28.26 -2.52 -2.33
C GLU A 76 27.54 -3.09 -3.56
N PHE A 77 27.74 -4.37 -3.86
CA PHE A 77 27.01 -5.07 -4.91
C PHE A 77 25.50 -5.04 -4.67
N VAL A 78 25.04 -5.37 -3.45
CA VAL A 78 23.61 -5.32 -3.07
C VAL A 78 23.05 -3.89 -3.13
N LYS A 79 23.82 -2.90 -2.67
CA LYS A 79 23.44 -1.48 -2.79
C LYS A 79 23.29 -1.05 -4.25
N GLY A 80 24.22 -1.48 -5.11
CA GLY A 80 24.18 -1.19 -6.54
C GLY A 80 22.94 -1.77 -7.23
N LEU A 81 22.61 -3.04 -6.96
CA LEU A 81 21.40 -3.67 -7.46
C LEU A 81 20.12 -2.95 -6.99
N HIS A 82 20.08 -2.58 -5.72
CA HIS A 82 18.93 -1.86 -5.17
C HIS A 82 18.78 -0.44 -5.75
N ALA A 83 19.90 0.25 -6.00
CA ALA A 83 19.88 1.56 -6.65
C ALA A 83 19.36 1.44 -8.10
N SER A 84 19.89 0.47 -8.87
CA SER A 84 19.40 0.17 -10.21
C SER A 84 17.92 -0.17 -10.24
N LYS A 85 17.45 -1.04 -9.31
CA LYS A 85 16.02 -1.34 -9.13
C LYS A 85 15.18 -0.09 -8.90
N THR A 86 15.68 0.86 -8.10
CA THR A 86 14.96 2.09 -7.80
C THR A 86 14.79 2.95 -9.05
N GLU A 87 15.79 3.02 -9.91
CA GLU A 87 15.68 3.75 -11.18
C GLU A 87 14.70 3.07 -12.15
N PHE A 88 14.71 1.74 -12.26
CA PHE A 88 13.72 1.01 -13.06
C PHE A 88 12.30 1.17 -12.51
N TYR A 89 12.13 1.18 -11.18
CA TYR A 89 10.82 1.45 -10.58
C TYR A 89 10.29 2.85 -10.97
N LYS A 90 11.13 3.88 -10.90
CA LYS A 90 10.77 5.24 -11.34
C LYS A 90 10.40 5.27 -12.83
N GLN A 91 11.14 4.52 -13.66
CA GLN A 91 10.82 4.41 -15.10
C GLN A 91 9.45 3.77 -15.32
N LEU A 92 9.14 2.63 -14.66
CA LEU A 92 7.83 1.97 -14.75
C LEU A 92 6.69 2.90 -14.32
N MET A 93 6.91 3.68 -13.26
CA MET A 93 5.98 4.72 -12.82
C MET A 93 5.74 5.76 -13.91
N ALA A 94 6.83 6.34 -14.46
CA ALA A 94 6.74 7.37 -15.49
C ALA A 94 6.08 6.87 -16.78
N GLU A 95 6.21 5.59 -17.09
CA GLU A 95 5.57 4.93 -18.23
C GLU A 95 4.08 4.57 -17.99
N GLY A 96 3.54 4.86 -16.79
CA GLY A 96 2.17 4.51 -16.40
C GLY A 96 1.92 3.00 -16.30
N LYS A 97 2.96 2.22 -16.01
CA LYS A 97 2.88 0.76 -15.89
C LYS A 97 2.33 0.27 -14.54
N ILE A 98 2.13 1.20 -13.60
CA ILE A 98 1.61 0.91 -12.27
C ILE A 98 0.30 1.69 -12.11
N PRO A 99 -0.85 1.13 -12.54
CA PRO A 99 -2.14 1.80 -12.47
C PRO A 99 -2.67 1.77 -11.04
N LEU A 100 -3.61 2.68 -10.74
CA LEU A 100 -4.44 2.57 -9.53
C LEU A 100 -5.31 1.32 -9.61
N ARG A 101 -5.59 0.74 -8.44
CA ARG A 101 -6.52 -0.38 -8.33
C ARG A 101 -7.96 0.07 -8.61
N PRO A 102 -8.84 -0.85 -9.07
CA PRO A 102 -10.22 -0.51 -9.40
C PRO A 102 -10.96 0.17 -8.25
N GLY A 103 -11.60 1.31 -8.52
CA GLY A 103 -12.38 2.09 -7.57
C GLY A 103 -11.60 3.13 -6.77
N VAL A 104 -10.26 3.10 -6.79
CA VAL A 104 -9.42 4.03 -6.03
C VAL A 104 -9.58 5.46 -6.55
N GLU A 105 -9.39 5.69 -7.84
CA GLU A 105 -9.54 7.02 -8.44
C GLU A 105 -10.94 7.59 -8.22
N ARG A 106 -11.98 6.78 -8.39
CA ARG A 106 -13.36 7.18 -8.17
C ARG A 106 -13.61 7.61 -6.72
N LEU A 107 -13.14 6.80 -5.74
CA LEU A 107 -13.33 7.11 -4.31
C LEU A 107 -12.60 8.39 -3.90
N ILE A 108 -11.35 8.58 -4.37
CA ILE A 108 -10.58 9.82 -4.11
C ILE A 108 -11.30 11.03 -4.70
N ASN A 109 -11.81 10.93 -5.94
CA ASN A 109 -12.55 12.02 -6.57
C ASN A 109 -13.89 12.31 -5.87
N GLU A 110 -14.61 11.29 -5.40
CA GLU A 110 -15.81 11.47 -4.59
C GLU A 110 -15.49 12.18 -3.27
N ALA A 111 -14.43 11.76 -2.57
CA ALA A 111 -13.97 12.37 -1.33
C ALA A 111 -13.65 13.86 -1.52
N ARG A 112 -12.94 14.21 -2.60
CA ARG A 112 -12.67 15.63 -2.96
C ARG A 112 -13.93 16.43 -3.21
N GLN A 113 -14.86 15.90 -4.00
CA GLN A 113 -16.13 16.59 -4.31
C GLN A 113 -16.99 16.83 -3.07
N LYS A 114 -16.85 15.99 -2.06
CA LYS A 114 -17.56 16.07 -0.78
C LYS A 114 -16.75 16.74 0.34
N GLU A 115 -15.60 17.31 0.00
CA GLU A 115 -14.68 17.95 0.95
C GLU A 115 -14.29 17.05 2.13
N MET A 116 -14.29 15.70 1.89
CA MET A 116 -13.80 14.72 2.85
C MET A 116 -12.29 14.86 2.96
N ARG A 117 -11.78 15.00 4.17
CA ARG A 117 -10.34 15.09 4.43
C ARG A 117 -9.67 13.76 4.12
N MET A 118 -8.47 13.82 3.56
CA MET A 118 -7.70 12.62 3.19
C MET A 118 -6.26 12.74 3.66
N ALA A 119 -5.66 11.61 4.02
CA ALA A 119 -4.22 11.51 4.25
C ALA A 119 -3.66 10.23 3.62
N ILE A 120 -2.40 10.28 3.24
CA ILE A 120 -1.57 9.11 2.93
C ILE A 120 -0.86 8.69 4.21
N VAL A 121 -0.87 7.36 4.50
CA VAL A 121 -0.22 6.77 5.69
C VAL A 121 0.49 5.49 5.28
N THR A 122 1.76 5.60 4.88
CA THR A 122 2.49 4.51 4.23
C THR A 122 3.94 4.39 4.70
N THR A 123 4.52 3.19 4.56
CA THR A 123 5.95 2.95 4.81
C THR A 123 6.82 3.19 3.58
N THR A 124 6.23 3.41 2.40
CA THR A 124 6.98 3.76 1.19
C THR A 124 7.55 5.17 1.25
N THR A 125 8.53 5.46 0.42
CA THR A 125 9.20 6.77 0.44
C THR A 125 8.29 7.89 -0.09
N PRO A 126 8.42 9.15 0.40
CA PRO A 126 7.67 10.28 -0.14
C PRO A 126 7.79 10.42 -1.67
N ALA A 127 9.00 10.19 -2.21
CA ALA A 127 9.22 10.26 -3.65
C ALA A 127 8.39 9.23 -4.45
N ASN A 128 8.17 8.04 -3.90
CA ASN A 128 7.31 7.03 -4.53
C ASN A 128 5.83 7.43 -4.47
N VAL A 129 5.39 8.01 -3.34
CA VAL A 129 4.03 8.56 -3.21
C VAL A 129 3.78 9.64 -4.25
N THR A 130 4.65 10.65 -4.31
CA THR A 130 4.56 11.74 -5.29
C THR A 130 4.52 11.18 -6.72
N ALA A 131 5.41 10.25 -7.05
CA ALA A 131 5.46 9.64 -8.39
C ALA A 131 4.16 8.90 -8.73
N LEU A 132 3.62 8.09 -7.81
CA LEU A 132 2.36 7.38 -8.05
C LEU A 132 1.22 8.37 -8.26
N LEU A 133 1.00 9.27 -7.33
CA LEU A 133 -0.12 10.20 -7.37
C LEU A 133 -0.07 11.09 -8.63
N THR A 134 1.08 11.68 -8.94
CA THR A 134 1.22 12.59 -10.09
C THR A 134 1.06 11.87 -11.43
N ASN A 135 1.53 10.64 -11.56
CA ASN A 135 1.41 9.89 -12.82
C ASN A 135 0.02 9.25 -13.03
N THR A 136 -0.77 9.06 -11.96
CA THR A 136 -2.08 8.41 -12.05
C THR A 136 -3.26 9.37 -11.90
N LEU A 137 -3.15 10.37 -11.04
CA LEU A 137 -4.24 11.29 -10.71
C LEU A 137 -4.02 12.73 -11.22
N GLY A 138 -2.78 13.06 -11.63
CA GLY A 138 -2.43 14.37 -12.15
C GLY A 138 -1.44 15.14 -11.27
N ALA A 139 -0.81 16.16 -11.86
CA ALA A 139 0.35 16.85 -11.28
C ALA A 139 0.09 17.53 -9.91
N ASP A 140 -1.14 17.89 -9.61
CA ASP A 140 -1.56 18.56 -8.38
C ASP A 140 -2.14 17.60 -7.33
N SER A 141 -2.21 16.31 -7.63
CA SER A 141 -2.93 15.31 -6.83
C SER A 141 -2.40 15.11 -5.40
N GLU A 142 -1.11 15.31 -5.17
CA GLU A 142 -0.55 15.23 -3.81
C GLU A 142 -1.17 16.29 -2.89
N SER A 143 -1.51 17.47 -3.40
CA SER A 143 -2.17 18.54 -2.64
C SER A 143 -3.61 18.23 -2.22
N TRP A 144 -4.19 17.13 -2.72
CA TRP A 144 -5.53 16.68 -2.33
C TRP A 144 -5.52 15.97 -0.97
N PHE A 145 -4.33 15.55 -0.52
CA PHE A 145 -4.12 14.93 0.78
C PHE A 145 -3.58 15.97 1.74
N GLU A 146 -4.29 16.19 2.85
CA GLU A 146 -3.91 17.17 3.86
C GLU A 146 -2.58 16.81 4.53
N VAL A 147 -2.32 15.49 4.66
CA VAL A 147 -1.10 14.92 5.25
C VAL A 147 -0.57 13.79 4.38
N VAL A 148 0.74 13.79 4.14
CA VAL A 148 1.47 12.66 3.55
C VAL A 148 2.46 12.13 4.59
N ALA A 149 2.01 11.16 5.38
CA ALA A 149 2.84 10.41 6.33
C ALA A 149 3.51 9.25 5.57
N ALA A 150 4.78 9.39 5.24
CA ALA A 150 5.49 8.46 4.37
C ALA A 150 6.93 8.18 4.84
N GLY A 151 7.41 6.97 4.58
CA GLY A 151 8.79 6.55 4.80
C GLY A 151 9.21 6.50 6.26
N ASP A 152 10.27 7.21 6.58
CA ASP A 152 10.92 7.20 7.91
C ASP A 152 10.51 8.40 8.77
N ILE A 153 9.28 8.93 8.57
CA ILE A 153 8.78 10.10 9.31
C ILE A 153 8.57 9.80 10.80
N VAL A 154 8.40 8.52 11.15
CA VAL A 154 8.26 8.02 12.52
C VAL A 154 9.31 6.96 12.81
N PRO A 155 9.69 6.76 14.11
CA PRO A 155 10.74 5.82 14.49
C PRO A 155 10.38 4.35 14.21
N ALA A 156 9.12 3.96 14.46
CA ALA A 156 8.65 2.59 14.28
C ALA A 156 7.67 2.51 13.09
N LYS A 157 7.99 1.61 12.14
CA LYS A 157 7.15 1.35 10.97
C LYS A 157 6.02 0.37 11.31
N LYS A 158 4.99 0.30 10.45
CA LYS A 158 3.97 -0.75 10.52
C LYS A 158 4.64 -2.13 10.71
N PRO A 159 4.18 -2.95 11.63
CA PRO A 159 2.87 -2.95 12.30
C PRO A 159 2.74 -2.01 13.52
N ALA A 160 3.76 -1.21 13.89
CA ALA A 160 3.59 -0.20 14.94
C ALA A 160 2.60 0.89 14.50
N PRO A 161 1.79 1.45 15.42
CA PRO A 161 0.75 2.43 15.11
C PRO A 161 1.27 3.87 14.91
N ASP A 162 2.55 4.10 15.10
CA ASP A 162 3.19 5.42 15.19
C ASP A 162 2.82 6.33 14.01
N ILE A 163 2.82 5.79 12.80
CA ILE A 163 2.53 6.57 11.59
C ILE A 163 1.07 7.03 11.52
N TYR A 164 0.13 6.22 12.03
CA TYR A 164 -1.27 6.59 12.13
C TYR A 164 -1.49 7.66 13.20
N PHE A 165 -0.88 7.50 14.38
CA PHE A 165 -0.94 8.53 15.42
C PHE A 165 -0.36 9.85 14.93
N TRP A 166 0.79 9.80 14.26
CA TRP A 166 1.41 11.00 13.69
C TRP A 166 0.48 11.68 12.68
N ALA A 167 -0.12 10.94 11.76
CA ALA A 167 -1.03 11.49 10.76
C ALA A 167 -2.27 12.15 11.41
N MET A 168 -2.90 11.48 12.35
CA MET A 168 -4.06 12.01 13.07
C MET A 168 -3.71 13.26 13.91
N GLU A 169 -2.52 13.29 14.52
CA GLU A 169 -2.03 14.47 15.25
C GLU A 169 -1.87 15.68 14.33
N GLN A 170 -1.25 15.48 13.14
CA GLN A 170 -1.12 16.57 12.15
C GLN A 170 -2.48 17.08 11.67
N MET A 171 -3.47 16.22 11.56
CA MET A 171 -4.84 16.56 11.17
C MET A 171 -5.69 17.07 12.33
N ASN A 172 -5.20 17.01 13.58
CA ASN A 172 -5.97 17.30 14.79
C ASN A 172 -7.29 16.49 14.84
N LEU A 173 -7.19 15.17 14.62
CA LEU A 173 -8.32 14.23 14.63
C LEU A 173 -8.11 13.13 15.66
N GLN A 174 -9.24 12.55 16.11
CA GLN A 174 -9.26 11.37 16.95
C GLN A 174 -9.51 10.11 16.11
N PRO A 175 -9.10 8.91 16.56
CA PRO A 175 -9.33 7.66 15.82
C PRO A 175 -10.78 7.44 15.39
N GLU A 176 -11.74 7.81 16.26
CA GLU A 176 -13.17 7.65 16.03
C GLU A 176 -13.73 8.61 14.96
N GLU A 177 -12.91 9.49 14.40
CA GLU A 177 -13.25 10.42 13.32
C GLU A 177 -12.64 9.98 11.98
N CYS A 178 -11.89 8.85 11.96
CA CYS A 178 -11.12 8.39 10.83
C CYS A 178 -11.52 6.97 10.39
N MET A 179 -11.25 6.67 9.12
CA MET A 179 -11.31 5.32 8.55
C MET A 179 -9.98 5.02 7.86
N ALA A 180 -9.35 3.90 8.20
CA ALA A 180 -8.13 3.42 7.57
C ALA A 180 -8.45 2.50 6.38
N PHE A 181 -7.59 2.54 5.36
CA PHE A 181 -7.62 1.65 4.18
C PHE A 181 -6.27 0.97 4.08
N GLU A 182 -6.28 -0.36 4.06
CA GLU A 182 -5.11 -1.20 4.12
C GLU A 182 -5.27 -2.45 3.22
N ASP A 183 -4.20 -3.19 3.04
CA ASP A 183 -4.18 -4.42 2.25
C ASP A 183 -3.51 -5.60 2.93
N SER A 184 -2.75 -5.37 4.00
CA SER A 184 -1.78 -6.31 4.56
C SER A 184 -1.93 -6.56 6.05
N SER A 185 -1.37 -7.70 6.52
CA SER A 185 -1.31 -8.06 7.94
C SER A 185 -0.59 -6.99 8.79
N ASN A 186 0.51 -6.42 8.29
CA ASN A 186 1.20 -5.32 8.99
C ASN A 186 0.35 -4.05 9.05
N GLY A 187 -0.38 -3.78 7.98
CA GLY A 187 -1.26 -2.63 7.88
C GLY A 187 -2.42 -2.69 8.85
N ILE A 188 -3.15 -3.81 8.89
CA ILE A 188 -4.28 -3.96 9.82
C ILE A 188 -3.82 -3.95 11.27
N GLN A 189 -2.70 -4.61 11.62
CA GLN A 189 -2.16 -4.56 12.98
C GLN A 189 -1.85 -3.13 13.41
N SER A 190 -1.25 -2.33 12.51
CA SER A 190 -0.92 -0.93 12.76
C SER A 190 -2.17 -0.06 12.97
N SER A 191 -3.18 -0.20 12.10
CA SER A 191 -4.41 0.60 12.18
C SER A 191 -5.25 0.23 13.41
N ILE A 192 -5.39 -1.05 13.74
CA ILE A 192 -6.09 -1.52 14.96
C ILE A 192 -5.37 -1.06 16.22
N ALA A 193 -4.02 -1.13 16.25
CA ALA A 193 -3.24 -0.62 17.39
C ALA A 193 -3.38 0.91 17.56
N ALA A 194 -3.72 1.63 16.49
CA ALA A 194 -4.09 3.04 16.52
C ALA A 194 -5.58 3.29 16.84
N ASN A 195 -6.36 2.25 17.19
CA ASN A 195 -7.80 2.28 17.45
C ASN A 195 -8.65 2.74 16.26
N LEU A 196 -8.19 2.51 15.04
CA LEU A 196 -8.90 2.87 13.82
C LEU A 196 -9.82 1.74 13.37
N LYS A 197 -10.99 2.10 12.85
CA LYS A 197 -11.77 1.24 11.96
C LYS A 197 -11.06 1.09 10.63
N THR A 198 -11.08 -0.13 10.09
CA THR A 198 -10.24 -0.46 8.94
C THR A 198 -11.02 -1.22 7.88
N ILE A 199 -10.93 -0.73 6.65
CA ILE A 199 -11.37 -1.42 5.44
C ILE A 199 -10.14 -2.00 4.74
N ILE A 200 -10.19 -3.29 4.44
CA ILE A 200 -9.13 -4.01 3.72
C ILE A 200 -9.56 -4.24 2.27
N THR A 201 -8.62 -4.04 1.36
CA THR A 201 -8.71 -4.56 -0.01
C THR A 201 -7.56 -5.50 -0.29
N ILE A 202 -7.82 -6.80 -0.31
CA ILE A 202 -6.78 -7.82 -0.53
C ILE A 202 -6.19 -7.72 -1.93
N ASN A 203 -4.99 -8.25 -2.09
CA ASN A 203 -4.32 -8.43 -3.38
C ASN A 203 -3.73 -9.85 -3.51
N GLY A 204 -3.01 -10.11 -4.60
CA GLY A 204 -2.44 -11.43 -4.87
C GLY A 204 -1.46 -11.95 -3.81
N TYR A 205 -0.84 -11.07 -3.04
CA TYR A 205 0.15 -11.41 -2.00
C TYR A 205 -0.44 -11.49 -0.59
N THR A 206 -1.62 -10.88 -0.36
CA THR A 206 -2.20 -10.73 0.99
C THR A 206 -3.52 -11.50 1.18
N LYS A 207 -3.95 -12.26 0.17
CA LYS A 207 -5.22 -13.01 0.18
C LYS A 207 -5.32 -14.04 1.32
N ASP A 208 -4.20 -14.52 1.82
CA ASP A 208 -4.13 -15.53 2.88
C ASP A 208 -3.78 -14.91 4.26
N ASP A 209 -3.70 -13.58 4.36
CA ASP A 209 -3.47 -12.86 5.61
C ASP A 209 -4.71 -12.91 6.52
N ASP A 210 -4.49 -12.79 7.84
CA ASP A 210 -5.59 -12.73 8.81
C ASP A 210 -6.14 -11.30 8.92
N PHE A 211 -7.34 -11.10 8.41
CA PHE A 211 -8.08 -9.85 8.49
C PHE A 211 -9.30 -9.91 9.42
N SER A 212 -9.36 -10.87 10.35
CA SER A 212 -10.49 -11.08 11.25
C SER A 212 -10.89 -9.83 12.06
N GLN A 213 -9.98 -8.89 12.28
CA GLN A 213 -10.22 -7.65 12.99
C GLN A 213 -10.67 -6.48 12.09
N ALA A 214 -10.71 -6.65 10.77
CA ALA A 214 -11.19 -5.61 9.85
C ALA A 214 -12.72 -5.43 9.95
N ASP A 215 -13.18 -4.19 9.78
CA ASP A 215 -14.61 -3.88 9.72
C ASP A 215 -15.23 -4.33 8.39
N LEU A 216 -14.45 -4.32 7.31
CA LEU A 216 -14.83 -4.81 5.99
C LEU A 216 -13.60 -5.32 5.24
N VAL A 217 -13.72 -6.48 4.57
CA VAL A 217 -12.69 -7.02 3.68
C VAL A 217 -13.29 -7.21 2.29
N LEU A 218 -12.64 -6.64 1.30
CA LEU A 218 -13.04 -6.64 -0.12
C LEU A 218 -11.89 -7.18 -1.00
N ASP A 219 -12.22 -7.65 -2.19
CA ASP A 219 -11.23 -7.95 -3.22
C ASP A 219 -10.68 -6.69 -3.91
N GLN A 220 -11.48 -5.63 -3.99
CA GLN A 220 -11.17 -4.33 -4.60
C GLN A 220 -12.17 -3.27 -4.12
N MET A 221 -11.95 -1.98 -4.43
CA MET A 221 -12.92 -0.93 -4.09
C MET A 221 -14.13 -0.88 -5.02
N GLY A 222 -14.06 -1.53 -6.19
CA GLY A 222 -15.15 -1.66 -7.16
C GLY A 222 -15.44 -0.40 -7.97
N GLU A 223 -16.09 -0.64 -9.12
CA GLU A 223 -16.55 0.39 -10.04
C GLU A 223 -18.03 0.16 -10.39
N PRO A 224 -18.76 1.15 -10.93
CA PRO A 224 -20.17 0.97 -11.32
C PRO A 224 -20.43 -0.21 -12.26
N GLY A 225 -19.44 -0.53 -13.11
CA GLY A 225 -19.51 -1.67 -14.04
C GLY A 225 -18.75 -2.92 -13.58
N GLN A 226 -18.05 -2.87 -12.43
CA GLN A 226 -17.24 -3.95 -11.89
C GLN A 226 -17.39 -3.97 -10.36
N ALA A 227 -18.38 -4.71 -9.89
CA ALA A 227 -18.68 -4.79 -8.46
C ALA A 227 -17.54 -5.45 -7.69
N PHE A 228 -17.31 -4.99 -6.44
CA PHE A 228 -16.47 -5.69 -5.50
C PHE A 228 -17.11 -6.98 -5.00
N GLN A 229 -16.30 -7.89 -4.47
CA GLN A 229 -16.74 -9.01 -3.64
C GLN A 229 -16.49 -8.69 -2.16
N VAL A 230 -17.51 -8.88 -1.33
CA VAL A 230 -17.36 -8.83 0.13
C VAL A 230 -16.82 -10.17 0.59
N LEU A 231 -15.65 -10.18 1.21
CA LEU A 231 -14.98 -11.37 1.76
C LEU A 231 -15.26 -11.51 3.25
N GLN A 232 -15.41 -10.37 3.96
CA GLN A 232 -15.80 -10.31 5.37
C GLN A 232 -16.54 -9.00 5.64
N GLY A 233 -17.49 -9.00 6.58
CA GLY A 233 -18.31 -7.85 6.93
C GLY A 233 -19.55 -7.72 6.05
N GLU A 234 -20.12 -6.53 5.96
CA GLU A 234 -21.33 -6.26 5.19
C GLU A 234 -21.19 -5.12 4.19
N GLY A 235 -21.56 -5.37 2.93
CA GLY A 235 -21.58 -4.38 1.85
C GLY A 235 -22.88 -3.59 1.74
N PHE A 236 -23.92 -3.88 2.55
CA PHE A 236 -25.20 -3.16 2.60
C PHE A 236 -25.89 -2.96 1.25
N GLY A 237 -25.66 -3.88 0.30
CA GLY A 237 -26.21 -3.80 -1.06
C GLY A 237 -25.46 -2.82 -1.98
N HIS A 238 -24.33 -2.25 -1.55
CA HIS A 238 -23.46 -1.47 -2.42
C HIS A 238 -22.64 -2.41 -3.33
N HIS A 239 -22.32 -1.95 -4.53
CA HIS A 239 -21.52 -2.68 -5.52
C HIS A 239 -20.10 -2.12 -5.66
N TYR A 240 -19.84 -0.94 -5.12
CA TYR A 240 -18.55 -0.29 -5.04
C TYR A 240 -18.46 0.51 -3.73
N LEU A 241 -17.24 0.73 -3.28
CA LEU A 241 -16.95 1.44 -2.05
C LEU A 241 -17.11 2.95 -2.28
N ASP A 242 -18.14 3.54 -1.70
CA ASP A 242 -18.44 4.96 -1.72
C ASP A 242 -18.48 5.55 -0.31
N LEU A 243 -18.55 6.87 -0.19
CA LEU A 243 -18.62 7.55 1.10
C LEU A 243 -19.87 7.16 1.90
N ALA A 244 -20.95 6.77 1.24
CA ALA A 244 -22.18 6.34 1.91
C ALA A 244 -21.99 4.98 2.60
N LEU A 245 -21.33 4.03 1.94
CA LEU A 245 -20.97 2.75 2.54
C LEU A 245 -19.95 2.93 3.67
N ILE A 246 -18.89 3.72 3.43
CA ILE A 246 -17.87 4.00 4.44
C ILE A 246 -18.50 4.61 5.70
N ALA A 247 -19.41 5.58 5.55
CA ALA A 247 -20.10 6.19 6.69
C ALA A 247 -20.98 5.20 7.46
N LYS A 248 -21.60 4.22 6.78
CA LYS A 248 -22.36 3.13 7.44
C LYS A 248 -21.43 2.24 8.26
N ILE A 249 -20.32 1.80 7.68
CA ILE A 249 -19.32 0.96 8.36
C ILE A 249 -18.74 1.71 9.57
N HIS A 250 -18.39 3.00 9.37
CA HIS A 250 -17.83 3.84 10.42
C HIS A 250 -18.79 4.02 11.61
N LYS A 251 -20.08 4.18 11.40
CA LYS A 251 -21.09 4.26 12.48
C LYS A 251 -21.20 2.97 13.28
N GLY A 252 -20.82 1.84 12.71
CA GLY A 252 -20.97 0.53 13.32
C GLY A 252 -22.42 0.04 13.27
N PHE A 253 -22.60 -1.29 13.48
CA PHE A 253 -23.91 -1.86 13.70
C PHE A 253 -24.38 -1.49 15.12
N HIS A 254 -25.21 -0.49 15.26
CA HIS A 254 -26.10 -0.42 16.41
C HIS A 254 -27.31 -1.31 16.09
N GLN A 255 -27.22 -2.60 16.46
CA GLN A 255 -28.40 -3.42 16.70
C GLN A 255 -29.04 -3.02 18.00
#